data_e048893dc93f8bf2b438fbe94c28050f
#
_entry.id   e048893dc93f8bf2b438fbe94c28050f
#
_cell.length_a   1.000
_cell.length_b   1.000
_cell.length_c   1.000
_cell.angle_alpha   90.00
_cell.angle_beta   90.00
_cell.angle_gamma   90.00
#
_symmetry.space_group_name_H-M   'P 1'
#
loop_
_entity.id
_entity.type
_entity.pdbx_description
1 polymer ?
#
loop_
_entity_poly.entity_id
_entity_poly.type
_entity_poly.pdbx_seq_one_letter_code
_entity_poly.pdbx_strand_id
1 'polypeptide(L)'
;MRVQLFVFCVMTSFSGLAVAESVETSMRPESRPNADAVMAVQTAKLTSKIRPNARPNVIKKDRAVTPEAILAATSNAGFKRWISAFRGRALNAGISPAAFDQSFRDVVYLPKVIERDRNQSEFTKTIWDYLDSAASDRRIANGKAALETHRAKLDAIEAKYGVEKEVVVAVWGLESAYGEFRGDTPIVSALATLSYDGRRGRFFESQLVAALKILQSGDTTLENMTGSWAGAMGHTQFIPTSYLDHAVDFTGDGRRDIWADDPSDALASTAAYLSKFGWQTGQPWGVEVTLPNGFNYDLANRKIKRAPADWAGLGVLDVDGKPVPDHGVGAILLPAGARGAVFMVFDNFKVIERYNAADAYVIGIGHLSDRIRGAEPIKAEWPREDRALTYKERQKMQRLLTGAGFNTKGVDGKIGPNSIAAIKGFQRSVGMIPDGYASLKLLERLE
;
A
#
# COMPACT_ATOMS: atom_id res chain seq x y z
N MET A 1 -35.10 15.56 63.35
CA MET A 1 -35.83 14.63 62.48
C MET A 1 -36.01 15.31 61.16
N ARG A 2 -35.11 15.05 60.23
CA ARG A 2 -35.24 15.47 58.80
C ARG A 2 -35.01 14.21 57.90
N VAL A 3 -36.08 13.83 57.26
CA VAL A 3 -36.15 12.75 56.32
C VAL A 3 -35.53 13.23 55.00
N GLN A 4 -34.46 12.63 54.55
CA GLN A 4 -33.91 12.85 53.17
C GLN A 4 -34.50 11.79 52.22
N LEU A 5 -35.17 12.30 51.22
CA LEU A 5 -35.76 11.55 50.11
C LEU A 5 -34.66 11.25 49.10
N PHE A 6 -34.32 9.96 48.87
CA PHE A 6 -33.47 9.52 47.79
C PHE A 6 -34.31 9.33 46.51
N VAL A 7 -34.02 10.14 45.50
CA VAL A 7 -34.57 9.94 44.16
C VAL A 7 -33.64 8.99 43.41
N PHE A 8 -34.14 7.81 43.07
CA PHE A 8 -33.48 6.86 42.16
C PHE A 8 -33.68 7.33 40.73
N CYS A 9 -32.61 7.77 40.05
CA CYS A 9 -32.60 8.04 38.64
C CYS A 9 -32.21 6.75 37.91
N VAL A 10 -33.18 6.09 37.27
CA VAL A 10 -32.97 4.94 36.42
C VAL A 10 -32.43 5.46 35.09
N MET A 11 -31.11 5.30 34.83
CA MET A 11 -30.54 5.47 33.52
C MET A 11 -30.74 4.20 32.72
N THR A 12 -31.66 4.22 31.79
CA THR A 12 -31.78 3.21 30.74
C THR A 12 -30.62 3.40 29.76
N SER A 13 -29.65 2.48 29.83
CA SER A 13 -28.56 2.38 28.87
C SER A 13 -29.10 1.84 27.55
N PHE A 14 -29.24 2.70 26.55
CA PHE A 14 -29.38 2.29 25.18
C PHE A 14 -28.00 1.83 24.68
N SER A 15 -27.83 0.52 24.61
CA SER A 15 -26.71 -0.11 23.93
C SER A 15 -26.93 0.03 22.42
N GLY A 16 -26.47 1.12 21.83
CA GLY A 16 -26.30 1.23 20.40
C GLY A 16 -25.17 0.31 20.00
N LEU A 17 -25.50 -0.79 19.32
CA LEU A 17 -24.55 -1.57 18.54
C LEU A 17 -24.01 -0.64 17.42
N ALA A 18 -22.88 -0.02 17.66
CA ALA A 18 -22.08 0.54 16.60
C ALA A 18 -21.53 -0.64 15.80
N VAL A 19 -22.17 -0.94 14.66
CA VAL A 19 -21.56 -1.75 13.63
C VAL A 19 -20.34 -0.95 13.16
N ALA A 20 -19.15 -1.40 13.57
CA ALA A 20 -17.91 -0.90 13.03
C ALA A 20 -17.89 -1.29 11.55
N GLU A 21 -18.25 -0.37 10.67
CA GLU A 21 -17.90 -0.47 9.26
C GLU A 21 -16.38 -0.64 9.19
N SER A 22 -15.97 -1.78 8.63
CA SER A 22 -14.58 -2.05 8.33
C SER A 22 -14.03 -0.89 7.49
N VAL A 23 -13.08 -0.15 8.06
CA VAL A 23 -12.31 0.85 7.32
C VAL A 23 -11.71 0.13 6.12
N GLU A 24 -12.21 0.41 4.92
CA GLU A 24 -11.59 -0.04 3.68
C GLU A 24 -10.16 0.51 3.67
N THR A 25 -9.21 -0.37 3.91
CA THR A 25 -7.78 -0.07 3.86
C THR A 25 -7.46 0.53 2.50
N SER A 26 -6.70 1.60 2.50
CA SER A 26 -6.19 2.26 1.30
C SER A 26 -5.54 1.24 0.36
N MET A 27 -6.27 0.87 -0.71
CA MET A 27 -5.75 -0.05 -1.71
C MET A 27 -4.89 0.75 -2.68
N ARG A 28 -3.61 0.87 -2.37
CA ARG A 28 -2.63 1.37 -3.33
C ARG A 28 -2.43 0.39 -4.46
N PRO A 29 -2.21 0.89 -5.67
CA PRO A 29 -1.78 0.05 -6.78
C PRO A 29 -0.40 -0.52 -6.43
N GLU A 30 -0.28 -1.83 -6.50
CA GLU A 30 0.99 -2.49 -6.26
C GLU A 30 1.97 -2.30 -7.39
N SER A 31 3.23 -2.24 -6.94
CA SER A 31 4.50 -2.24 -7.67
C SER A 31 4.44 -1.84 -9.16
N ARG A 32 4.99 -0.70 -9.45
CA ARG A 32 5.43 -0.30 -10.79
C ARG A 32 6.40 -1.34 -11.37
N PRO A 33 6.39 -1.54 -12.69
CA PRO A 33 7.42 -2.36 -13.35
C PRO A 33 8.81 -1.82 -12.98
N ASN A 34 9.75 -2.73 -12.73
CA ASN A 34 11.14 -2.39 -12.42
C ASN A 34 11.69 -1.42 -13.46
N ALA A 35 12.29 -0.32 -13.01
CA ALA A 35 13.04 0.61 -13.84
C ALA A 35 14.20 -0.08 -14.61
N ASP A 36 14.66 -1.22 -14.11
CA ASP A 36 15.75 -2.00 -14.71
C ASP A 36 15.38 -2.65 -16.05
N ALA A 37 14.09 -2.80 -16.38
CA ALA A 37 13.63 -3.35 -17.66
C ALA A 37 13.62 -2.32 -18.82
N VAL A 38 13.77 -1.03 -18.55
CA VAL A 38 13.70 0.04 -19.54
C VAL A 38 15.08 0.44 -20.09
N MET A 39 16.18 0.09 -19.41
CA MET A 39 17.53 0.51 -19.79
C MET A 39 18.25 -0.44 -20.75
N ALA A 40 17.65 -1.54 -21.17
CA ALA A 40 18.31 -2.53 -22.05
C ALA A 40 18.11 -2.31 -23.57
N VAL A 41 17.46 -1.23 -24.00
CA VAL A 41 17.11 -1.03 -25.43
C VAL A 41 17.77 0.20 -26.08
N GLN A 42 18.72 0.86 -25.45
CA GLN A 42 19.41 2.00 -26.10
C GLN A 42 20.93 1.83 -26.16
N THR A 43 21.39 0.89 -26.97
CA THR A 43 22.71 1.02 -27.64
C THR A 43 22.77 0.11 -28.88
N ALA A 44 22.20 0.57 -29.98
CA ALA A 44 22.60 0.15 -31.32
C ALA A 44 22.60 1.39 -32.23
N LYS A 45 23.77 1.97 -32.42
CA LYS A 45 24.00 2.95 -33.47
C LYS A 45 23.98 2.21 -34.81
N LEU A 46 23.01 2.49 -35.66
CA LEU A 46 23.03 2.15 -37.07
C LEU A 46 23.15 3.43 -37.89
N THR A 47 24.33 3.61 -38.43
CA THR A 47 24.60 4.55 -39.53
C THR A 47 24.13 3.94 -40.83
N SER A 48 23.16 4.56 -41.49
CA SER A 48 23.08 4.45 -42.97
C SER A 48 22.36 5.68 -43.53
N LYS A 49 23.07 6.31 -44.45
CA LYS A 49 22.62 7.41 -45.30
C LYS A 49 21.78 6.85 -46.44
N ILE A 50 20.47 7.16 -46.52
CA ILE A 50 19.71 7.10 -47.76
C ILE A 50 18.76 8.30 -47.80
N ARG A 51 18.85 9.11 -48.90
CA ARG A 51 17.94 10.22 -49.17
C ARG A 51 16.60 9.70 -49.68
N PRO A 52 15.44 10.27 -49.32
CA PRO A 52 14.16 9.91 -49.91
C PRO A 52 13.86 10.65 -51.21
N ASN A 53 13.34 9.95 -52.16
CA ASN A 53 12.74 10.46 -53.39
C ASN A 53 11.25 10.90 -53.14
N ALA A 54 10.80 11.76 -54.06
CA ALA A 54 9.57 12.54 -54.03
C ALA A 54 8.26 11.82 -53.64
N ARG A 55 7.38 12.58 -52.97
CA ARG A 55 6.00 12.18 -52.58
C ARG A 55 5.09 11.95 -53.77
N PRO A 56 4.24 10.91 -53.76
CA PRO A 56 3.02 10.86 -54.59
C PRO A 56 1.88 11.58 -53.87
N ASN A 57 1.04 12.24 -54.64
CA ASN A 57 -0.21 12.85 -54.19
C ASN A 57 -1.16 11.82 -53.58
N VAL A 58 -1.52 12.00 -52.28
CA VAL A 58 -2.51 11.17 -51.59
C VAL A 58 -3.87 11.83 -51.70
N ILE A 59 -4.78 11.20 -52.44
CA ILE A 59 -6.20 11.42 -52.39
C ILE A 59 -6.70 11.21 -50.95
N LYS A 60 -7.34 12.22 -50.34
CA LYS A 60 -8.03 12.10 -49.05
C LYS A 60 -9.15 11.06 -49.20
N LYS A 61 -8.91 9.81 -48.76
CA LYS A 61 -9.99 8.89 -48.42
C LYS A 61 -10.57 9.31 -47.09
N ASP A 62 -11.87 9.50 -47.01
CA ASP A 62 -12.62 9.67 -45.79
C ASP A 62 -12.26 8.53 -44.83
N ARG A 63 -11.74 8.89 -43.66
CA ARG A 63 -11.33 7.95 -42.64
C ARG A 63 -12.59 7.31 -42.06
N ALA A 64 -12.86 6.07 -42.43
CA ALA A 64 -13.92 5.29 -41.78
C ALA A 64 -13.66 5.31 -40.25
N VAL A 65 -14.64 5.79 -39.49
CA VAL A 65 -14.59 5.86 -38.03
C VAL A 65 -14.58 4.43 -37.52
N THR A 66 -13.47 4.02 -36.90
CA THR A 66 -13.34 2.66 -36.37
C THR A 66 -14.31 2.46 -35.19
N PRO A 67 -14.78 1.22 -34.92
CA PRO A 67 -15.61 0.91 -33.76
C PRO A 67 -15.02 1.43 -32.44
N GLU A 68 -13.70 1.42 -32.29
CA GLU A 68 -12.99 1.99 -31.14
C GLU A 68 -13.15 3.51 -31.02
N ALA A 69 -13.10 4.23 -32.15
CA ALA A 69 -13.30 5.68 -32.16
C ALA A 69 -14.77 6.06 -31.82
N ILE A 70 -15.74 5.22 -32.25
CA ILE A 70 -17.16 5.38 -31.89
C ILE A 70 -17.36 5.08 -30.39
N LEU A 71 -16.74 4.03 -29.86
CA LEU A 71 -16.81 3.68 -28.43
C LEU A 71 -16.16 4.77 -27.57
N ALA A 72 -15.01 5.30 -27.95
CA ALA A 72 -14.33 6.40 -27.27
C ALA A 72 -15.15 7.71 -27.31
N ALA A 73 -15.78 8.02 -28.45
CA ALA A 73 -16.64 9.19 -28.58
C ALA A 73 -17.92 9.06 -27.73
N THR A 74 -18.52 7.88 -27.67
CA THR A 74 -19.72 7.59 -26.86
C THR A 74 -19.42 7.62 -25.36
N SER A 75 -18.27 7.04 -24.93
CA SER A 75 -17.81 7.11 -23.54
C SER A 75 -17.48 8.54 -23.12
N ASN A 76 -16.94 9.37 -24.02
CA ASN A 76 -16.63 10.77 -23.75
C ASN A 76 -17.92 11.60 -23.52
N ALA A 77 -18.99 11.36 -24.26
CA ALA A 77 -20.29 12.02 -24.03
C ALA A 77 -20.94 11.62 -22.70
N GLY A 78 -20.83 10.35 -22.32
CA GLY A 78 -21.26 9.83 -21.00
C GLY A 78 -20.48 10.46 -19.86
N PHE A 79 -19.18 10.55 -20.01
CA PHE A 79 -18.28 11.16 -19.03
C PHE A 79 -18.60 12.66 -18.82
N LYS A 80 -18.87 13.41 -19.90
CA LYS A 80 -19.31 14.81 -19.80
C LYS A 80 -20.62 14.96 -19.04
N ARG A 81 -21.63 14.11 -19.31
CA ARG A 81 -22.88 14.11 -18.54
C ARG A 81 -22.65 13.78 -17.06
N TRP A 82 -21.78 12.83 -16.78
CA TRP A 82 -21.41 12.49 -15.40
C TRP A 82 -20.76 13.68 -14.69
N ILE A 83 -19.82 14.40 -15.32
CA ILE A 83 -19.19 15.62 -14.77
C ILE A 83 -20.26 16.66 -14.42
N SER A 84 -21.23 16.90 -15.33
CA SER A 84 -22.32 17.83 -15.08
C SER A 84 -23.18 17.44 -13.87
N ALA A 85 -23.47 16.14 -13.71
CA ALA A 85 -24.18 15.61 -12.55
C ALA A 85 -23.32 15.63 -11.27
N PHE A 86 -22.02 15.40 -11.38
CA PHE A 86 -21.08 15.45 -10.25
C PHE A 86 -20.93 16.87 -9.71
N ARG A 87 -21.03 17.91 -10.54
CA ARG A 87 -20.91 19.32 -10.13
C ARG A 87 -21.77 19.64 -8.91
N GLY A 88 -23.06 19.27 -8.93
CA GLY A 88 -23.95 19.49 -7.79
C GLY A 88 -23.47 18.82 -6.51
N ARG A 89 -22.97 17.59 -6.61
CA ARG A 89 -22.44 16.86 -5.44
C ARG A 89 -21.15 17.50 -4.90
N ALA A 90 -20.28 17.96 -5.80
CA ALA A 90 -19.04 18.65 -5.41
C ALA A 90 -19.34 19.98 -4.68
N LEU A 91 -20.29 20.78 -5.20
CA LEU A 91 -20.71 22.02 -4.56
C LEU A 91 -21.30 21.75 -3.16
N ASN A 92 -22.13 20.72 -3.03
CA ASN A 92 -22.70 20.30 -1.73
C ASN A 92 -21.62 19.80 -0.75
N ALA A 93 -20.48 19.31 -1.26
CA ALA A 93 -19.32 18.92 -0.46
C ALA A 93 -18.37 20.08 -0.09
N GLY A 94 -18.76 21.34 -0.44
CA GLY A 94 -18.04 22.55 -0.08
C GLY A 94 -17.02 23.04 -1.12
N ILE A 95 -17.08 22.51 -2.35
CA ILE A 95 -16.28 23.03 -3.46
C ILE A 95 -16.98 24.27 -4.04
N SER A 96 -16.25 25.38 -4.17
CA SER A 96 -16.80 26.59 -4.79
C SER A 96 -17.01 26.40 -6.29
N PRO A 97 -18.01 27.09 -6.90
CA PRO A 97 -18.19 27.05 -8.35
C PRO A 97 -16.93 27.36 -9.13
N ALA A 98 -16.17 28.38 -8.72
CA ALA A 98 -14.93 28.79 -9.38
C ALA A 98 -13.84 27.69 -9.31
N ALA A 99 -13.63 27.08 -8.13
CA ALA A 99 -12.66 26.01 -7.98
C ALA A 99 -13.05 24.77 -8.80
N PHE A 100 -14.35 24.44 -8.85
CA PHE A 100 -14.83 23.34 -9.69
C PHE A 100 -14.58 23.63 -11.18
N ASP A 101 -15.04 24.78 -11.67
CA ASP A 101 -14.96 25.14 -13.08
C ASP A 101 -13.50 25.25 -13.55
N GLN A 102 -12.60 25.76 -12.71
CA GLN A 102 -11.16 25.78 -12.97
C GLN A 102 -10.57 24.36 -13.03
N SER A 103 -10.89 23.51 -12.05
CA SER A 103 -10.33 22.15 -11.96
C SER A 103 -10.82 21.23 -13.07
N PHE A 104 -12.01 21.47 -13.61
CA PHE A 104 -12.60 20.67 -14.67
C PHE A 104 -12.43 21.23 -16.08
N ARG A 105 -11.73 22.36 -16.26
CA ARG A 105 -11.54 22.99 -17.57
C ARG A 105 -10.91 22.02 -18.58
N ASP A 106 -9.86 21.32 -18.18
CA ASP A 106 -9.04 20.47 -19.04
C ASP A 106 -9.11 18.98 -18.64
N VAL A 107 -10.17 18.58 -17.89
CA VAL A 107 -10.35 17.20 -17.48
C VAL A 107 -10.67 16.31 -18.67
N VAL A 108 -9.88 15.25 -18.82
CA VAL A 108 -10.01 14.26 -19.90
C VAL A 108 -10.36 12.88 -19.35
N TYR A 109 -11.11 12.13 -20.17
CA TYR A 109 -11.37 10.71 -19.89
C TYR A 109 -10.13 9.86 -20.20
N LEU A 110 -9.70 9.01 -19.26
CA LEU A 110 -8.48 8.22 -19.32
C LEU A 110 -8.77 6.71 -19.33
N PRO A 111 -9.10 6.09 -20.48
CA PRO A 111 -9.44 4.65 -20.55
C PRO A 111 -8.39 3.73 -19.96
N LYS A 112 -7.10 4.05 -20.13
CA LYS A 112 -5.97 3.28 -19.58
C LYS A 112 -5.98 3.18 -18.05
N VAL A 113 -6.59 4.15 -17.38
CA VAL A 113 -6.74 4.13 -15.91
C VAL A 113 -7.73 3.03 -15.50
N ILE A 114 -8.83 2.88 -16.23
CA ILE A 114 -9.81 1.80 -16.02
C ILE A 114 -9.20 0.44 -16.33
N GLU A 115 -8.44 0.34 -17.42
CA GLU A 115 -7.73 -0.89 -17.77
C GLU A 115 -6.79 -1.32 -16.64
N ARG A 116 -5.99 -0.41 -16.11
CA ARG A 116 -5.09 -0.68 -14.97
C ARG A 116 -5.86 -1.05 -13.70
N ASP A 117 -7.00 -0.41 -13.42
CA ASP A 117 -7.83 -0.73 -12.26
C ASP A 117 -8.45 -2.13 -12.35
N ARG A 118 -8.82 -2.58 -13.54
CA ARG A 118 -9.38 -3.92 -13.79
C ARG A 118 -8.32 -5.00 -13.89
N ASN A 119 -7.14 -4.65 -14.44
CA ASN A 119 -5.99 -5.53 -14.60
C ASN A 119 -4.96 -5.31 -13.48
N GLN A 120 -5.40 -4.96 -12.25
CA GLN A 120 -4.52 -5.06 -11.10
C GLN A 120 -4.04 -6.51 -11.07
N SER A 121 -2.82 -6.70 -11.60
CA SER A 121 -2.20 -8.02 -11.73
C SER A 121 -2.32 -8.71 -10.39
N GLU A 122 -2.94 -9.89 -10.43
CA GLU A 122 -2.99 -10.79 -9.31
C GLU A 122 -1.60 -10.81 -8.69
N PHE A 123 -1.54 -10.66 -7.38
CA PHE A 123 -0.31 -10.82 -6.61
C PHE A 123 0.31 -12.17 -6.95
N THR A 124 1.25 -12.14 -7.84
CA THR A 124 1.99 -13.32 -8.28
C THR A 124 3.41 -13.30 -7.75
N LYS A 125 3.78 -12.23 -7.02
CA LYS A 125 5.10 -12.12 -6.38
C LYS A 125 5.07 -12.77 -5.02
N THR A 126 6.08 -13.57 -4.76
CA THR A 126 6.39 -14.05 -3.42
C THR A 126 6.91 -12.91 -2.55
N ILE A 127 6.95 -13.12 -1.23
CA ILE A 127 7.51 -12.10 -0.34
C ILE A 127 9.00 -11.86 -0.63
N TRP A 128 9.75 -12.89 -0.96
CA TRP A 128 11.19 -12.75 -1.27
C TRP A 128 11.41 -11.98 -2.58
N ASP A 129 10.64 -12.25 -3.64
CA ASP A 129 10.70 -11.46 -4.88
C ASP A 129 10.37 -9.98 -4.65
N TYR A 130 9.45 -9.73 -3.73
CA TYR A 130 9.11 -8.37 -3.31
C TYR A 130 10.28 -7.72 -2.57
N LEU A 131 10.85 -8.41 -1.56
CA LEU A 131 11.95 -7.90 -0.74
C LEU A 131 13.23 -7.70 -1.55
N ASP A 132 13.54 -8.58 -2.51
CA ASP A 132 14.68 -8.43 -3.42
C ASP A 132 14.64 -7.08 -4.17
N SER A 133 13.43 -6.60 -4.50
CA SER A 133 13.27 -5.29 -5.12
C SER A 133 13.10 -4.15 -4.10
N ALA A 134 12.42 -4.41 -2.97
CA ALA A 134 12.13 -3.40 -1.95
C ALA A 134 13.38 -3.00 -1.16
N ALA A 135 14.31 -3.92 -0.91
CA ALA A 135 15.55 -3.70 -0.21
C ALA A 135 16.78 -4.09 -1.06
N SER A 136 16.73 -3.83 -2.37
CA SER A 136 17.87 -4.02 -3.26
C SER A 136 19.05 -3.13 -2.87
N ASP A 137 20.28 -3.58 -3.16
CA ASP A 137 21.50 -2.82 -2.86
C ASP A 137 21.45 -1.40 -3.42
N ARG A 138 20.92 -1.23 -4.64
CA ARG A 138 20.70 0.08 -5.26
C ARG A 138 19.75 0.95 -4.43
N ARG A 139 18.63 0.38 -3.96
CA ARG A 139 17.67 1.15 -3.15
C ARG A 139 18.23 1.51 -1.79
N ILE A 140 18.98 0.59 -1.17
CA ILE A 140 19.69 0.85 0.09
C ILE A 140 20.73 1.97 -0.09
N ALA A 141 21.54 1.90 -1.13
CA ALA A 141 22.55 2.93 -1.43
C ALA A 141 21.91 4.30 -1.67
N ASN A 142 20.85 4.35 -2.48
CA ASN A 142 20.09 5.58 -2.73
C ASN A 142 19.44 6.11 -1.44
N GLY A 143 18.95 5.24 -0.55
CA GLY A 143 18.39 5.62 0.74
C GLY A 143 19.41 6.24 1.67
N LYS A 144 20.61 5.66 1.75
CA LYS A 144 21.74 6.23 2.52
C LYS A 144 22.13 7.60 1.97
N ALA A 145 22.21 7.74 0.65
CA ALA A 145 22.52 9.02 -0.01
C ALA A 145 21.42 10.07 0.25
N ALA A 146 20.14 9.70 0.16
CA ALA A 146 19.00 10.58 0.45
C ALA A 146 18.99 11.01 1.92
N LEU A 147 19.26 10.09 2.85
CA LEU A 147 19.39 10.40 4.27
C LEU A 147 20.50 11.41 4.54
N GLU A 148 21.65 11.24 3.90
CA GLU A 148 22.77 12.17 4.03
C GLU A 148 22.46 13.55 3.43
N THR A 149 21.90 13.56 2.22
CA THR A 149 21.56 14.81 1.51
C THR A 149 20.54 15.66 2.28
N HIS A 150 19.58 15.01 2.93
CA HIS A 150 18.50 15.68 3.65
C HIS A 150 18.64 15.60 5.18
N ARG A 151 19.83 15.26 5.69
CA ARG A 151 20.08 14.98 7.11
C ARG A 151 19.50 16.02 8.06
N ALA A 152 19.83 17.29 7.88
CA ALA A 152 19.37 18.36 8.78
C ALA A 152 17.84 18.47 8.83
N LYS A 153 17.17 18.28 7.68
CA LYS A 153 15.70 18.31 7.60
C LYS A 153 15.10 17.06 8.26
N LEU A 154 15.67 15.91 8.02
CA LEU A 154 15.23 14.64 8.59
C LEU A 154 15.45 14.58 10.09
N ASP A 155 16.56 15.11 10.60
CA ASP A 155 16.82 15.24 12.04
C ASP A 155 15.78 16.15 12.72
N ALA A 156 15.40 17.26 12.08
CA ALA A 156 14.36 18.15 12.58
C ALA A 156 12.95 17.52 12.53
N ILE A 157 12.66 16.73 11.49
CA ILE A 157 11.41 15.96 11.36
C ILE A 157 11.33 14.87 12.44
N GLU A 158 12.42 14.10 12.63
CA GLU A 158 12.51 13.08 13.68
C GLU A 158 12.32 13.69 15.06
N ALA A 159 13.01 14.78 15.36
CA ALA A 159 12.86 15.50 16.64
C ALA A 159 11.44 16.00 16.89
N LYS A 160 10.71 16.42 15.83
CA LYS A 160 9.35 16.93 15.94
C LYS A 160 8.31 15.83 16.10
N TYR A 161 8.44 14.73 15.39
CA TYR A 161 7.39 13.71 15.31
C TYR A 161 7.73 12.39 16.00
N GLY A 162 8.98 12.20 16.45
CA GLY A 162 9.43 11.00 17.14
C GLY A 162 9.46 9.75 16.25
N VAL A 163 9.53 9.91 14.93
CA VAL A 163 9.63 8.81 13.97
C VAL A 163 11.04 8.82 13.39
N GLU A 164 11.73 7.70 13.49
CA GLU A 164 13.11 7.58 13.02
C GLU A 164 13.22 7.90 11.53
N LYS A 165 14.18 8.73 11.20
CA LYS A 165 14.41 9.24 9.84
C LYS A 165 14.61 8.14 8.81
N GLU A 166 15.23 7.02 9.19
CA GLU A 166 15.43 5.88 8.30
C GLU A 166 14.10 5.26 7.86
N VAL A 167 13.09 5.26 8.74
CA VAL A 167 11.74 4.79 8.41
C VAL A 167 11.05 5.72 7.42
N VAL A 168 11.15 7.03 7.65
CA VAL A 168 10.60 8.05 6.73
C VAL A 168 11.26 7.94 5.36
N VAL A 169 12.58 7.78 5.32
CA VAL A 169 13.35 7.58 4.09
C VAL A 169 12.99 6.25 3.40
N ALA A 170 12.74 5.18 4.17
CA ALA A 170 12.31 3.90 3.61
C ALA A 170 10.94 3.99 2.94
N VAL A 171 9.96 4.69 3.56
CA VAL A 171 8.67 4.98 2.93
C VAL A 171 8.88 5.76 1.64
N TRP A 172 9.67 6.83 1.66
CA TRP A 172 9.99 7.63 0.46
C TRP A 172 10.62 6.78 -0.64
N GLY A 173 11.53 5.87 -0.27
CA GLY A 173 12.19 4.95 -1.20
C GLY A 173 11.23 3.96 -1.86
N LEU A 174 10.32 3.35 -1.10
CA LEU A 174 9.34 2.40 -1.66
C LEU A 174 8.27 3.11 -2.49
N GLU A 175 7.83 4.29 -2.07
CA GLU A 175 6.71 4.98 -2.71
C GLU A 175 7.08 5.64 -4.03
N SER A 176 8.23 6.27 -4.12
CA SER A 176 8.61 7.04 -5.31
C SER A 176 10.08 6.92 -5.70
N ALA A 177 10.82 5.92 -5.18
CA ALA A 177 12.27 5.80 -5.37
C ALA A 177 12.99 7.13 -5.04
N TYR A 178 12.71 7.66 -3.86
CA TYR A 178 13.25 8.94 -3.35
C TYR A 178 12.88 10.15 -4.23
N GLY A 179 11.65 10.14 -4.75
CA GLY A 179 11.10 11.24 -5.56
C GLY A 179 11.37 11.15 -7.06
N GLU A 180 12.11 10.12 -7.52
CA GLU A 180 12.36 9.90 -8.95
C GLU A 180 11.08 9.57 -9.73
N PHE A 181 10.14 8.84 -9.10
CA PHE A 181 8.89 8.37 -9.73
C PHE A 181 7.66 8.79 -8.92
N ARG A 182 7.34 10.08 -8.94
CA ARG A 182 6.16 10.63 -8.25
C ARG A 182 4.84 10.38 -9.00
N GLY A 183 4.91 9.96 -10.28
CA GLY A 183 3.79 9.81 -11.19
C GLY A 183 3.49 11.10 -11.96
N ASP A 184 2.94 10.92 -13.15
CA ASP A 184 2.68 11.97 -14.15
C ASP A 184 1.20 12.05 -14.56
N THR A 185 0.36 11.20 -13.98
CA THR A 185 -1.07 11.15 -14.33
C THR A 185 -1.79 12.32 -13.66
N PRO A 186 -2.54 13.16 -14.42
CA PRO A 186 -3.36 14.22 -13.85
C PRO A 186 -4.41 13.64 -12.90
N ILE A 187 -4.32 13.97 -11.61
CA ILE A 187 -5.11 13.35 -10.54
C ILE A 187 -6.60 13.56 -10.73
N VAL A 188 -7.03 14.79 -11.07
CA VAL A 188 -8.46 15.10 -11.27
C VAL A 188 -9.04 14.26 -12.39
N SER A 189 -8.35 14.13 -13.54
CA SER A 189 -8.78 13.31 -14.68
C SER A 189 -8.83 11.82 -14.32
N ALA A 190 -7.82 11.31 -13.62
CA ALA A 190 -7.77 9.91 -13.18
C ALA A 190 -8.91 9.55 -12.23
N LEU A 191 -9.10 10.37 -11.18
CA LEU A 191 -10.14 10.15 -10.18
C LEU A 191 -11.55 10.34 -10.75
N ALA A 192 -11.76 11.34 -11.63
CA ALA A 192 -13.03 11.52 -12.32
C ALA A 192 -13.36 10.31 -13.21
N THR A 193 -12.36 9.79 -13.95
CA THR A 193 -12.53 8.61 -14.79
C THR A 193 -12.89 7.36 -13.96
N LEU A 194 -12.20 7.10 -12.87
CA LEU A 194 -12.46 5.96 -11.98
C LEU A 194 -13.81 6.09 -11.26
N SER A 195 -14.20 7.31 -10.89
CA SER A 195 -15.52 7.59 -10.31
C SER A 195 -16.63 7.30 -11.32
N TYR A 196 -16.43 7.72 -12.56
CA TYR A 196 -17.37 7.48 -13.67
C TYR A 196 -17.49 6.00 -14.02
N ASP A 197 -16.39 5.22 -14.04
CA ASP A 197 -16.40 3.77 -14.29
C ASP A 197 -17.23 3.00 -13.25
N GLY A 198 -17.30 3.48 -12.01
CA GLY A 198 -18.23 3.04 -10.99
C GLY A 198 -17.83 1.77 -10.23
N ARG A 199 -16.80 1.00 -10.63
CA ARG A 199 -16.37 -0.24 -9.94
C ARG A 199 -16.09 0.00 -8.44
N ARG A 200 -15.44 1.11 -8.11
CA ARG A 200 -15.23 1.64 -6.76
C ARG A 200 -15.66 3.14 -6.72
N GLY A 201 -16.75 3.46 -7.39
CA GLY A 201 -17.14 4.83 -7.71
C GLY A 201 -17.23 5.74 -6.48
N ARG A 202 -17.84 5.29 -5.37
CA ARG A 202 -17.94 6.08 -4.14
C ARG A 202 -16.57 6.42 -3.54
N PHE A 203 -15.65 5.43 -3.50
CA PHE A 203 -14.31 5.63 -3.00
C PHE A 203 -13.57 6.68 -3.86
N PHE A 204 -13.55 6.50 -5.18
CA PHE A 204 -12.86 7.44 -6.06
C PHE A 204 -13.52 8.82 -6.09
N GLU A 205 -14.83 8.89 -5.94
CA GLU A 205 -15.54 10.18 -5.83
C GLU A 205 -15.15 10.92 -4.54
N SER A 206 -14.99 10.21 -3.42
CA SER A 206 -14.47 10.83 -2.18
C SER A 206 -13.04 11.35 -2.35
N GLN A 207 -12.18 10.60 -3.05
CA GLN A 207 -10.83 11.06 -3.36
C GLN A 207 -10.84 12.28 -4.30
N LEU A 208 -11.74 12.30 -5.29
CA LEU A 208 -11.90 13.43 -6.20
C LEU A 208 -12.32 14.70 -5.47
N VAL A 209 -13.33 14.60 -4.59
CA VAL A 209 -13.75 15.74 -3.74
C VAL A 209 -12.59 16.23 -2.87
N ALA A 210 -11.82 15.32 -2.28
CA ALA A 210 -10.65 15.68 -1.51
C ALA A 210 -9.56 16.39 -2.35
N ALA A 211 -9.30 15.91 -3.59
CA ALA A 211 -8.37 16.55 -4.52
C ALA A 211 -8.83 17.99 -4.88
N LEU A 212 -10.13 18.18 -5.09
CA LEU A 212 -10.70 19.52 -5.35
C LEU A 212 -10.55 20.45 -4.14
N LYS A 213 -10.68 19.93 -2.91
CA LYS A 213 -10.45 20.73 -1.69
C LYS A 213 -8.98 21.14 -1.57
N ILE A 214 -8.04 20.29 -1.93
CA ILE A 214 -6.61 20.60 -1.95
C ILE A 214 -6.31 21.71 -2.96
N LEU A 215 -6.90 21.65 -4.15
CA LEU A 215 -6.75 22.73 -5.14
C LEU A 215 -7.39 24.03 -4.65
N GLN A 216 -8.56 23.95 -4.02
CA GLN A 216 -9.26 25.11 -3.48
C GLN A 216 -8.51 25.78 -2.34
N SER A 217 -7.75 25.02 -1.51
CA SER A 217 -6.92 25.59 -0.43
C SER A 217 -5.66 26.29 -0.96
N GLY A 218 -5.27 26.03 -2.22
CA GLY A 218 -4.08 26.64 -2.83
C GLY A 218 -2.76 25.95 -2.43
N ASP A 219 -2.82 24.77 -1.83
CA ASP A 219 -1.63 24.00 -1.47
C ASP A 219 -0.82 23.58 -2.71
N THR A 220 -1.49 23.43 -3.86
CA THR A 220 -0.84 23.13 -5.16
C THR A 220 -1.68 23.67 -6.31
N THR A 221 -1.13 23.64 -7.53
CA THR A 221 -1.86 24.00 -8.76
C THR A 221 -2.40 22.75 -9.47
N LEU A 222 -3.33 22.95 -10.42
CA LEU A 222 -3.88 21.84 -11.22
C LEU A 222 -2.78 21.15 -12.04
N GLU A 223 -1.82 21.91 -12.56
CA GLU A 223 -0.68 21.42 -13.36
C GLU A 223 0.26 20.56 -12.52
N ASN A 224 0.50 20.94 -11.26
CA ASN A 224 1.36 20.19 -10.36
C ASN A 224 0.67 19.01 -9.70
N MET A 225 -0.68 18.99 -9.66
CA MET A 225 -1.45 17.89 -9.07
C MET A 225 -1.40 16.64 -9.94
N THR A 226 -0.23 16.04 -10.02
CA THR A 226 0.03 14.78 -10.72
C THR A 226 0.38 13.67 -9.73
N GLY A 227 0.30 12.42 -10.18
CA GLY A 227 0.59 11.27 -9.34
C GLY A 227 0.38 9.94 -10.05
N SER A 228 0.06 8.91 -9.27
CA SER A 228 -0.27 7.59 -9.82
C SER A 228 -1.63 7.59 -10.53
N TRP A 229 -1.85 6.59 -11.36
CA TRP A 229 -3.12 6.38 -12.06
C TRP A 229 -4.32 6.21 -11.10
N ALA A 230 -4.10 5.82 -9.85
CA ALA A 230 -5.14 5.62 -8.84
C ALA A 230 -5.24 6.75 -7.80
N GLY A 231 -4.57 7.88 -8.04
CA GLY A 231 -4.72 9.07 -7.23
C GLY A 231 -3.73 9.22 -6.07
N ALA A 232 -2.68 8.39 -5.99
CA ALA A 232 -1.61 8.60 -5.02
C ALA A 232 -0.65 9.69 -5.51
N MET A 233 -0.25 10.63 -4.63
CA MET A 233 0.35 11.91 -4.97
C MET A 233 1.68 12.16 -4.27
N GLY A 234 2.56 12.90 -4.95
CA GLY A 234 3.78 13.44 -4.40
C GLY A 234 4.85 12.41 -4.04
N HIS A 235 5.81 12.85 -3.26
CA HIS A 235 6.99 12.06 -2.88
C HIS A 235 6.65 10.77 -2.13
N THR A 236 5.67 10.80 -1.24
CA THR A 236 5.30 9.69 -0.37
C THR A 236 3.93 9.10 -0.68
N GLN A 237 3.39 9.45 -1.85
CA GLN A 237 2.23 8.83 -2.47
C GLN A 237 0.96 8.84 -1.59
N PHE A 238 0.67 9.96 -0.92
CA PHE A 238 -0.59 10.14 -0.22
C PHE A 238 -1.78 10.15 -1.18
N ILE A 239 -2.86 9.46 -0.84
CA ILE A 239 -4.15 9.67 -1.50
C ILE A 239 -4.79 10.98 -0.98
N PRO A 240 -5.67 11.63 -1.77
CA PRO A 240 -6.20 12.95 -1.42
C PRO A 240 -6.84 13.05 -0.02
N THR A 241 -7.58 12.04 0.44
CA THR A 241 -8.15 12.03 1.79
C THR A 241 -7.07 11.96 2.87
N SER A 242 -6.06 11.10 2.70
CA SER A 242 -4.92 11.04 3.63
C SER A 242 -4.13 12.34 3.67
N TYR A 243 -4.02 13.02 2.52
CA TYR A 243 -3.41 14.35 2.46
C TYR A 243 -4.18 15.37 3.31
N LEU A 244 -5.50 15.47 3.13
CA LEU A 244 -6.31 16.40 3.92
C LEU A 244 -6.21 16.16 5.43
N ASP A 245 -6.13 14.90 5.83
CA ASP A 245 -6.11 14.49 7.23
C ASP A 245 -4.74 14.60 7.90
N HIS A 246 -3.64 14.53 7.12
CA HIS A 246 -2.29 14.30 7.66
C HIS A 246 -1.18 15.15 7.06
N ALA A 247 -1.37 15.80 5.90
CA ALA A 247 -0.33 16.64 5.33
C ALA A 247 -0.06 17.87 6.21
N VAL A 248 1.21 18.20 6.37
CA VAL A 248 1.68 19.31 7.19
C VAL A 248 2.53 20.26 6.35
N ASP A 249 2.43 21.55 6.62
CA ASP A 249 3.35 22.58 6.21
C ASP A 249 4.52 22.59 7.21
N PHE A 250 5.61 21.96 6.82
CA PHE A 250 6.81 21.88 7.66
C PHE A 250 7.77 23.01 7.38
N THR A 251 7.78 23.51 6.15
CA THR A 251 8.62 24.63 5.70
C THR A 251 8.13 25.97 6.23
N GLY A 252 6.83 26.09 6.58
CA GLY A 252 6.21 27.30 7.12
C GLY A 252 5.90 28.34 6.04
N ASP A 253 5.78 27.93 4.77
CA ASP A 253 5.49 28.82 3.64
C ASP A 253 3.97 29.03 3.41
N GLY A 254 3.12 28.40 4.24
CA GLY A 254 1.67 28.44 4.16
C GLY A 254 1.06 27.41 3.22
N ARG A 255 1.83 26.44 2.73
CA ARG A 255 1.41 25.37 1.84
C ARG A 255 1.86 24.02 2.37
N ARG A 256 1.10 22.98 2.08
CA ARG A 256 1.45 21.59 2.39
C ARG A 256 1.93 20.91 1.10
N ASP A 257 3.03 21.39 0.51
CA ASP A 257 3.44 20.98 -0.83
C ASP A 257 4.23 19.67 -0.82
N ILE A 258 3.53 18.57 -1.06
CA ILE A 258 4.14 17.23 -1.18
C ILE A 258 4.67 16.92 -2.58
N TRP A 259 4.52 17.84 -3.54
CA TRP A 259 4.95 17.67 -4.95
C TRP A 259 6.22 18.45 -5.28
N ALA A 260 6.59 19.43 -4.46
CA ALA A 260 7.77 20.27 -4.68
C ALA A 260 9.06 19.46 -4.82
N ASP A 261 10.09 20.04 -5.43
CA ASP A 261 11.41 19.38 -5.50
C ASP A 261 12.07 19.29 -4.12
N ASP A 262 11.76 20.22 -3.20
CA ASP A 262 12.07 20.06 -1.79
C ASP A 262 11.09 19.08 -1.14
N PRO A 263 11.54 17.89 -0.67
CA PRO A 263 10.65 16.87 -0.12
C PRO A 263 10.21 17.12 1.32
N SER A 264 10.56 18.26 1.93
CA SER A 264 10.42 18.52 3.37
C SER A 264 8.99 18.30 3.88
N ASP A 265 7.99 18.88 3.22
CA ASP A 265 6.59 18.72 3.63
C ASP A 265 6.09 17.29 3.44
N ALA A 266 6.52 16.61 2.37
CA ALA A 266 6.15 15.22 2.13
C ALA A 266 6.73 14.27 3.19
N LEU A 267 8.01 14.44 3.54
CA LEU A 267 8.69 13.64 4.56
C LEU A 267 8.11 13.92 5.95
N ALA A 268 7.89 15.18 6.27
CA ALA A 268 7.26 15.59 7.53
C ALA A 268 5.81 15.08 7.63
N SER A 269 5.05 15.13 6.54
CA SER A 269 3.68 14.58 6.49
C SER A 269 3.67 13.07 6.73
N THR A 270 4.68 12.35 6.20
CA THR A 270 4.83 10.92 6.47
C THR A 270 5.14 10.64 7.94
N ALA A 271 6.06 11.40 8.54
CA ALA A 271 6.38 11.28 9.96
C ALA A 271 5.15 11.63 10.84
N ALA A 272 4.46 12.73 10.52
CA ALA A 272 3.23 13.13 11.22
C ALA A 272 2.14 12.05 11.13
N TYR A 273 1.98 11.41 9.96
CA TYR A 273 1.07 10.29 9.77
C TYR A 273 1.41 9.12 10.70
N LEU A 274 2.67 8.64 10.66
CA LEU A 274 3.10 7.51 11.48
C LEU A 274 2.98 7.84 12.99
N SER A 275 3.40 9.03 13.41
CA SER A 275 3.28 9.52 14.78
C SER A 275 1.82 9.53 15.26
N LYS A 276 0.90 10.08 14.45
CA LYS A 276 -0.54 10.12 14.75
C LYS A 276 -1.15 8.74 14.95
N PHE A 277 -0.64 7.73 14.24
CA PHE A 277 -1.10 6.35 14.39
C PHE A 277 -0.36 5.56 15.46
N GLY A 278 0.42 6.23 16.31
CA GLY A 278 0.99 5.66 17.52
C GLY A 278 2.37 5.04 17.32
N TRP A 279 3.18 5.59 16.40
CA TRP A 279 4.58 5.23 16.31
C TRP A 279 5.27 5.36 17.66
N GLN A 280 6.03 4.35 18.05
CA GLN A 280 6.80 4.33 19.28
C GLN A 280 8.29 4.44 18.94
N THR A 281 8.88 5.57 19.29
CA THR A 281 10.32 5.83 19.09
C THR A 281 11.16 4.74 19.76
N GLY A 282 12.13 4.20 19.05
CA GLY A 282 13.04 3.15 19.56
C GLY A 282 12.44 1.74 19.58
N GLN A 283 11.13 1.56 19.35
CA GLN A 283 10.56 0.22 19.19
C GLN A 283 10.80 -0.27 17.76
N PRO A 284 11.37 -1.46 17.52
CA PRO A 284 11.49 -2.01 16.17
C PRO A 284 10.10 -2.35 15.61
N TRP A 285 9.96 -2.37 14.28
CA TRP A 285 8.78 -2.92 13.62
C TRP A 285 8.65 -4.42 13.86
N GLY A 286 9.78 -5.11 13.89
CA GLY A 286 9.92 -6.54 14.13
C GLY A 286 11.38 -6.92 14.29
N VAL A 287 11.60 -8.10 14.83
CA VAL A 287 12.92 -8.75 15.00
C VAL A 287 12.84 -10.13 14.37
N GLU A 288 13.83 -10.51 13.55
CA GLU A 288 13.93 -11.86 13.02
C GLU A 288 14.22 -12.85 14.16
N VAL A 289 13.45 -13.96 14.18
CA VAL A 289 13.55 -14.96 15.25
C VAL A 289 13.59 -16.38 14.69
N THR A 290 14.07 -17.31 15.51
CA THR A 290 14.04 -18.74 15.27
C THR A 290 12.98 -19.42 16.14
N LEU A 291 12.35 -20.45 15.61
CA LEU A 291 11.36 -21.26 16.33
C LEU A 291 11.98 -22.58 16.78
N PRO A 292 11.65 -23.10 17.98
CA PRO A 292 12.13 -24.37 18.43
C PRO A 292 11.49 -25.53 17.65
N ASN A 293 12.15 -26.69 17.66
CA ASN A 293 11.52 -27.92 17.17
C ASN A 293 10.22 -28.20 17.93
N GLY A 294 9.17 -28.57 17.20
CA GLY A 294 7.86 -28.83 17.78
C GLY A 294 7.08 -27.58 18.20
N PHE A 295 7.45 -26.41 17.69
CA PHE A 295 6.71 -25.17 17.94
C PHE A 295 5.22 -25.34 17.66
N ASN A 296 4.40 -24.83 18.56
CA ASN A 296 2.96 -24.76 18.33
C ASN A 296 2.60 -23.62 17.38
N TYR A 297 2.40 -23.93 16.10
CA TYR A 297 2.07 -22.97 15.05
C TYR A 297 0.74 -22.24 15.23
N ASP A 298 -0.15 -22.67 16.14
CA ASP A 298 -1.36 -21.91 16.48
C ASP A 298 -1.03 -20.62 17.21
N LEU A 299 0.14 -20.57 17.86
CA LEU A 299 0.67 -19.36 18.50
C LEU A 299 1.17 -18.32 17.48
N ALA A 300 1.50 -18.74 16.26
CA ALA A 300 1.86 -17.83 15.18
C ALA A 300 0.59 -17.16 14.62
N ASN A 301 0.15 -16.14 15.34
CA ASN A 301 -1.07 -15.37 15.06
C ASN A 301 -0.89 -13.96 15.61
N ARG A 302 -1.05 -12.94 14.76
CA ARG A 302 -0.91 -11.52 15.13
C ARG A 302 -1.83 -11.05 16.27
N LYS A 303 -2.87 -11.82 16.60
CA LYS A 303 -3.75 -11.56 17.76
C LYS A 303 -3.18 -12.09 19.08
N ILE A 304 -2.21 -13.00 19.01
CA ILE A 304 -1.56 -13.58 20.19
C ILE A 304 -0.28 -12.80 20.44
N LYS A 305 -0.33 -11.87 21.38
CA LYS A 305 0.80 -11.06 21.79
C LYS A 305 1.31 -11.53 23.15
N ARG A 306 2.63 -11.63 23.30
CA ARG A 306 3.32 -11.97 24.54
C ARG A 306 4.55 -11.09 24.71
N ALA A 307 5.03 -10.95 25.94
CA ALA A 307 6.32 -10.33 26.18
C ALA A 307 7.45 -11.18 25.54
N PRO A 308 8.55 -10.57 25.09
CA PRO A 308 9.70 -11.31 24.55
C PRO A 308 10.21 -12.40 25.49
N ALA A 309 10.22 -12.17 26.80
CA ALA A 309 10.61 -13.18 27.80
C ALA A 309 9.67 -14.41 27.79
N ASP A 310 8.34 -14.21 27.61
CA ASP A 310 7.39 -15.31 27.51
C ASP A 310 7.62 -16.13 26.22
N TRP A 311 7.95 -15.46 25.11
CA TRP A 311 8.32 -16.12 23.87
C TRP A 311 9.62 -16.90 24.02
N ALA A 312 10.62 -16.32 24.71
CA ALA A 312 11.86 -17.02 25.02
C ALA A 312 11.62 -18.27 25.89
N GLY A 313 10.71 -18.21 26.85
CA GLY A 313 10.26 -19.35 27.63
C GLY A 313 9.63 -20.47 26.80
N LEU A 314 9.11 -20.15 25.61
CA LEU A 314 8.61 -21.11 24.62
C LEU A 314 9.68 -21.52 23.59
N GLY A 315 10.93 -21.09 23.77
CA GLY A 315 12.07 -21.40 22.89
C GLY A 315 12.17 -20.52 21.64
N VAL A 316 11.40 -19.42 21.56
CA VAL A 316 11.54 -18.44 20.46
C VAL A 316 12.68 -17.48 20.82
N LEU A 317 13.74 -17.48 20.03
CA LEU A 317 14.96 -16.72 20.25
C LEU A 317 15.26 -15.86 19.01
N ASP A 318 16.11 -14.86 19.15
CA ASP A 318 16.64 -14.14 17.99
C ASP A 318 17.54 -15.06 17.13
N VAL A 319 18.02 -14.55 16.02
CA VAL A 319 18.87 -15.31 15.08
C VAL A 319 20.28 -15.63 15.61
N ASP A 320 20.66 -15.04 16.75
CA ASP A 320 21.93 -15.33 17.46
C ASP A 320 21.71 -16.28 18.64
N GLY A 321 20.48 -16.81 18.81
CA GLY A 321 20.12 -17.74 19.88
C GLY A 321 19.92 -17.09 21.25
N LYS A 322 19.66 -15.79 21.30
CA LYS A 322 19.41 -15.01 22.52
C LYS A 322 17.94 -14.64 22.65
N PRO A 323 17.43 -14.40 23.87
CA PRO A 323 16.14 -13.79 24.05
C PRO A 323 16.07 -12.42 23.36
N VAL A 324 14.98 -12.16 22.63
CA VAL A 324 14.73 -10.83 22.05
C VAL A 324 14.60 -9.82 23.21
N PRO A 325 15.27 -8.66 23.13
CA PRO A 325 15.12 -7.59 24.13
C PRO A 325 13.67 -7.17 24.32
N ASP A 326 13.35 -6.61 25.49
CA ASP A 326 11.99 -6.13 25.76
C ASP A 326 11.71 -4.85 24.96
N HIS A 327 10.91 -5.00 23.92
CA HIS A 327 10.35 -3.92 23.09
C HIS A 327 8.85 -3.79 23.29
N GLY A 328 8.30 -4.36 24.37
CA GLY A 328 6.86 -4.52 24.58
C GLY A 328 6.34 -5.84 24.01
N VAL A 329 5.04 -6.04 24.04
CA VAL A 329 4.43 -7.30 23.59
C VAL A 329 4.52 -7.45 22.07
N GLY A 330 5.02 -8.62 21.61
CA GLY A 330 5.14 -8.97 20.20
C GLY A 330 4.29 -10.19 19.83
N ALA A 331 4.06 -10.36 18.53
CA ALA A 331 3.38 -11.52 17.95
C ALA A 331 4.26 -12.18 16.90
N ILE A 332 4.11 -13.50 16.70
CA ILE A 332 4.90 -14.24 15.72
C ILE A 332 4.20 -14.20 14.35
N LEU A 333 4.98 -13.83 13.33
CA LEU A 333 4.57 -13.74 11.93
C LEU A 333 5.45 -14.66 11.07
N LEU A 334 4.82 -15.49 10.24
CA LEU A 334 5.44 -16.39 9.27
C LEU A 334 5.01 -16.03 7.85
N PRO A 335 5.66 -15.07 7.19
CA PRO A 335 5.21 -14.59 5.89
C PRO A 335 5.38 -15.61 4.76
N ALA A 336 6.25 -16.60 4.93
CA ALA A 336 6.49 -17.70 3.98
C ALA A 336 6.38 -19.09 4.66
N GLY A 337 5.56 -19.19 5.73
CA GLY A 337 5.43 -20.42 6.50
C GLY A 337 6.69 -20.79 7.28
N ALA A 338 6.77 -22.05 7.67
CA ALA A 338 7.85 -22.56 8.52
C ALA A 338 9.23 -22.66 7.83
N ARG A 339 9.27 -22.52 6.49
CA ARG A 339 10.50 -22.62 5.69
C ARG A 339 11.16 -21.29 5.37
N GLY A 340 10.53 -20.17 5.73
CA GLY A 340 11.06 -18.84 5.51
C GLY A 340 11.42 -18.14 6.80
N ALA A 341 11.81 -16.86 6.66
CA ALA A 341 12.07 -16.01 7.81
C ALA A 341 10.84 -15.89 8.71
N VAL A 342 11.08 -15.84 10.00
CA VAL A 342 10.07 -15.65 11.05
C VAL A 342 10.37 -14.35 11.77
N PHE A 343 9.32 -13.58 12.07
CA PHE A 343 9.48 -12.32 12.76
C PHE A 343 8.64 -12.28 14.05
N MET A 344 9.22 -11.74 15.12
CA MET A 344 8.46 -11.21 16.23
C MET A 344 8.14 -9.75 15.89
N VAL A 345 6.85 -9.44 15.65
CA VAL A 345 6.41 -8.12 15.20
C VAL A 345 5.78 -7.34 16.35
N PHE A 346 6.05 -6.04 16.43
CA PHE A 346 5.62 -5.13 17.50
C PHE A 346 4.55 -4.15 17.02
N ASP A 347 4.21 -3.16 17.84
CA ASP A 347 3.13 -2.23 17.49
C ASP A 347 3.48 -1.33 16.32
N ASN A 348 4.75 -0.96 16.12
CA ASN A 348 5.19 -0.21 14.94
C ASN A 348 4.93 -0.94 13.60
N PHE A 349 4.87 -2.28 13.59
CA PHE A 349 4.40 -3.05 12.44
C PHE A 349 2.99 -2.61 12.02
N LYS A 350 2.08 -2.46 12.99
CA LYS A 350 0.69 -2.04 12.71
C LYS A 350 0.60 -0.58 12.27
N VAL A 351 1.54 0.26 12.73
CA VAL A 351 1.58 1.66 12.29
C VAL A 351 1.96 1.73 10.82
N ILE A 352 2.97 0.98 10.38
CA ILE A 352 3.33 0.89 8.95
C ILE A 352 2.18 0.27 8.14
N GLU A 353 1.49 -0.74 8.68
CA GLU A 353 0.33 -1.40 8.04
C GLU A 353 -0.79 -0.40 7.69
N ARG A 354 -0.91 0.73 8.41
CA ARG A 354 -1.85 1.81 8.07
C ARG A 354 -1.54 2.48 6.74
N TYR A 355 -0.28 2.51 6.37
CA TYR A 355 0.16 3.05 5.08
C TYR A 355 -0.22 2.10 3.93
N ASN A 356 0.03 0.80 4.13
CA ASN A 356 -0.37 -0.28 3.23
C ASN A 356 -0.49 -1.59 4.01
N ALA A 357 -1.64 -2.26 3.89
CA ALA A 357 -1.98 -3.43 4.68
C ALA A 357 -1.28 -4.74 4.26
N ALA A 358 -0.45 -4.72 3.22
CA ALA A 358 0.27 -5.91 2.79
C ALA A 358 1.48 -6.19 3.70
N ASP A 359 1.56 -7.39 4.28
CA ASP A 359 2.71 -7.79 5.12
C ASP A 359 4.06 -7.60 4.40
N ALA A 360 4.10 -7.90 3.09
CA ALA A 360 5.29 -7.70 2.27
C ALA A 360 5.73 -6.23 2.22
N TYR A 361 4.78 -5.29 2.16
CA TYR A 361 5.06 -3.86 2.21
C TYR A 361 5.63 -3.46 3.58
N VAL A 362 4.98 -3.90 4.66
CA VAL A 362 5.41 -3.56 6.03
C VAL A 362 6.82 -4.07 6.28
N ILE A 363 7.09 -5.34 5.95
CA ILE A 363 8.43 -5.94 6.08
C ILE A 363 9.42 -5.23 5.15
N GLY A 364 8.99 -4.85 3.93
CA GLY A 364 9.82 -4.10 2.99
C GLY A 364 10.24 -2.74 3.52
N ILE A 365 9.33 -1.96 4.11
CA ILE A 365 9.64 -0.69 4.77
C ILE A 365 10.57 -0.92 5.96
N GLY A 366 10.20 -1.84 6.85
CA GLY A 366 10.98 -2.12 8.05
C GLY A 366 12.38 -2.59 7.71
N HIS A 367 12.51 -3.60 6.84
CA HIS A 367 13.80 -4.12 6.43
C HIS A 367 14.65 -3.06 5.68
N LEU A 368 14.05 -2.28 4.76
CA LEU A 368 14.78 -1.20 4.10
C LEU A 368 15.27 -0.15 5.09
N SER A 369 14.45 0.22 6.09
CA SER A 369 14.86 1.18 7.12
C SER A 369 16.04 0.66 7.94
N ASP A 370 16.02 -0.62 8.32
CA ASP A 370 17.12 -1.28 9.04
C ASP A 370 18.39 -1.31 8.19
N ARG A 371 18.30 -1.64 6.91
CA ARG A 371 19.42 -1.64 5.97
C ARG A 371 20.01 -0.25 5.73
N ILE A 372 19.18 0.78 5.67
CA ILE A 372 19.63 2.18 5.57
C ILE A 372 20.40 2.57 6.84
N ARG A 373 19.92 2.17 8.03
CA ARG A 373 20.59 2.38 9.32
C ARG A 373 21.91 1.63 9.42
N GLY A 374 22.13 0.58 8.62
CA GLY A 374 23.36 -0.22 8.60
C GLY A 374 23.22 -1.60 9.23
N ALA A 375 22.02 -2.06 9.56
CA ALA A 375 21.78 -3.41 10.03
C ALA A 375 22.07 -4.46 8.94
N GLU A 376 22.32 -5.70 9.37
CA GLU A 376 22.56 -6.84 8.50
C GLU A 376 21.28 -7.26 7.73
N PRO A 377 21.40 -7.97 6.59
CA PRO A 377 20.25 -8.54 5.90
C PRO A 377 19.55 -9.60 6.75
N ILE A 378 18.30 -9.93 6.38
CA ILE A 378 17.58 -11.09 6.91
C ILE A 378 18.44 -12.32 6.72
N LYS A 379 18.65 -13.11 7.80
CA LYS A 379 19.56 -14.26 7.83
C LYS A 379 18.91 -15.55 7.34
N ALA A 380 17.60 -15.72 7.61
CA ALA A 380 16.89 -16.93 7.19
C ALA A 380 16.80 -17.01 5.66
N GLU A 381 16.93 -18.22 5.16
CA GLU A 381 16.69 -18.51 3.76
C GLU A 381 15.18 -18.46 3.43
N TRP A 382 14.86 -18.12 2.18
CA TRP A 382 13.52 -18.17 1.65
C TRP A 382 13.30 -19.41 0.79
N PRO A 383 12.10 -19.99 0.76
CA PRO A 383 11.80 -21.15 -0.10
C PRO A 383 11.69 -20.72 -1.58
N ARG A 384 12.82 -20.33 -2.19
CA ARG A 384 12.91 -19.73 -3.52
C ARG A 384 12.50 -20.67 -4.66
N GLU A 385 12.42 -21.99 -4.38
CA GLU A 385 11.87 -22.99 -5.29
C GLU A 385 10.35 -22.95 -5.39
N ASP A 386 9.67 -22.28 -4.46
CA ASP A 386 8.22 -22.11 -4.46
C ASP A 386 7.82 -20.83 -5.21
N ARG A 387 6.58 -20.72 -5.61
CA ARG A 387 5.99 -19.54 -6.23
C ARG A 387 4.68 -19.14 -5.57
N ALA A 388 4.31 -17.89 -5.73
CA ALA A 388 2.99 -17.46 -5.31
C ALA A 388 1.88 -18.16 -6.11
N LEU A 389 0.80 -18.53 -5.44
CA LEU A 389 -0.39 -19.06 -6.09
C LEU A 389 -1.12 -17.95 -6.84
N THR A 390 -1.57 -18.24 -8.04
CA THR A 390 -2.47 -17.35 -8.79
C THR A 390 -3.81 -17.22 -8.08
N TYR A 391 -4.59 -16.22 -8.44
CA TYR A 391 -5.94 -16.03 -7.90
C TYR A 391 -6.84 -17.27 -8.09
N LYS A 392 -6.78 -17.88 -9.29
CA LYS A 392 -7.53 -19.11 -9.61
C LYS A 392 -7.07 -20.31 -8.77
N GLU A 393 -5.77 -20.43 -8.54
CA GLU A 393 -5.21 -21.49 -7.68
C GLU A 393 -5.62 -21.29 -6.22
N ARG A 394 -5.61 -20.06 -5.70
CA ARG A 394 -6.11 -19.77 -4.36
C ARG A 394 -7.61 -20.12 -4.21
N GLN A 395 -8.42 -19.78 -5.21
CA GLN A 395 -9.83 -20.21 -5.22
C GLN A 395 -9.98 -21.71 -5.32
N LYS A 396 -9.14 -22.40 -6.12
CA LYS A 396 -9.13 -23.87 -6.22
C LYS A 396 -8.78 -24.47 -4.85
N MET A 397 -7.74 -23.98 -4.19
CA MET A 397 -7.34 -24.41 -2.85
C MET A 397 -8.50 -24.25 -1.83
N GLN A 398 -9.18 -23.10 -1.82
CA GLN A 398 -10.31 -22.86 -0.94
C GLN A 398 -11.47 -23.88 -1.18
N ARG A 399 -11.77 -24.20 -2.44
CA ARG A 399 -12.78 -25.22 -2.78
C ARG A 399 -12.36 -26.62 -2.31
N LEU A 400 -11.11 -27.01 -2.57
CA LEU A 400 -10.59 -28.32 -2.19
C LEU A 400 -10.52 -28.48 -0.67
N LEU A 401 -10.04 -27.48 0.06
CA LEU A 401 -10.06 -27.48 1.53
C LEU A 401 -11.47 -27.65 2.08
N THR A 402 -12.44 -26.92 1.55
CA THR A 402 -13.84 -27.02 1.98
C THR A 402 -14.42 -28.41 1.66
N GLY A 403 -14.11 -28.94 0.48
CA GLY A 403 -14.52 -30.33 0.09
C GLY A 403 -13.89 -31.40 0.97
N ALA A 404 -12.66 -31.20 1.46
CA ALA A 404 -11.99 -32.09 2.42
C ALA A 404 -12.44 -31.89 3.88
N GLY A 405 -13.47 -31.07 4.14
CA GLY A 405 -14.01 -30.84 5.48
C GLY A 405 -13.43 -29.68 6.24
N PHE A 406 -12.46 -28.92 5.65
CA PHE A 406 -11.83 -27.74 6.25
C PHE A 406 -12.43 -26.46 5.67
N ASN A 407 -13.52 -25.97 6.25
CA ASN A 407 -14.33 -24.88 5.72
C ASN A 407 -13.59 -23.53 5.74
N THR A 408 -13.33 -22.96 4.58
CA THR A 408 -12.70 -21.65 4.40
C THR A 408 -13.65 -20.46 4.55
N LYS A 409 -14.97 -20.71 4.77
CA LYS A 409 -16.04 -19.70 4.88
C LYS A 409 -16.25 -18.84 3.61
N GLY A 410 -15.74 -19.29 2.47
CA GLY A 410 -15.92 -18.64 1.17
C GLY A 410 -14.82 -19.01 0.18
N VAL A 411 -15.05 -18.66 -1.09
CA VAL A 411 -14.11 -18.88 -2.20
C VAL A 411 -13.87 -17.53 -2.89
N ASP A 412 -13.11 -16.68 -2.21
CA ASP A 412 -12.83 -15.31 -2.65
C ASP A 412 -11.41 -15.12 -3.21
N GLY A 413 -10.57 -16.18 -3.19
CA GLY A 413 -9.18 -16.16 -3.60
C GLY A 413 -8.25 -15.39 -2.66
N LYS A 414 -8.73 -14.95 -1.47
CA LYS A 414 -7.91 -14.28 -0.45
C LYS A 414 -7.54 -15.27 0.64
N ILE A 415 -6.25 -15.33 0.97
CA ILE A 415 -5.76 -16.18 2.07
C ILE A 415 -5.84 -15.37 3.37
N GLY A 416 -7.05 -15.28 3.90
CA GLY A 416 -7.32 -14.63 5.18
C GLY A 416 -7.39 -15.61 6.36
N PRO A 417 -7.75 -15.16 7.57
CA PRO A 417 -7.74 -15.97 8.79
C PRO A 417 -8.52 -17.29 8.67
N ASN A 418 -9.65 -17.31 7.98
CA ASN A 418 -10.45 -18.53 7.79
C ASN A 418 -9.73 -19.53 6.88
N SER A 419 -9.13 -19.06 5.78
CA SER A 419 -8.34 -19.92 4.88
C SER A 419 -7.09 -20.45 5.60
N ILE A 420 -6.39 -19.61 6.38
CA ILE A 420 -5.24 -20.04 7.18
C ILE A 420 -5.63 -21.12 8.19
N ALA A 421 -6.74 -20.97 8.90
CA ALA A 421 -7.24 -21.99 9.84
C ALA A 421 -7.58 -23.30 9.13
N ALA A 422 -8.22 -23.25 7.97
CA ALA A 422 -8.53 -24.42 7.15
C ALA A 422 -7.25 -25.11 6.65
N ILE A 423 -6.25 -24.34 6.19
CA ILE A 423 -4.94 -24.86 5.78
C ILE A 423 -4.27 -25.58 6.95
N LYS A 424 -4.17 -24.96 8.11
CA LYS A 424 -3.58 -25.59 9.32
C LYS A 424 -4.28 -26.88 9.70
N GLY A 425 -5.61 -26.92 9.61
CA GLY A 425 -6.41 -28.13 9.85
C GLY A 425 -6.04 -29.25 8.88
N PHE A 426 -6.01 -28.97 7.59
CA PHE A 426 -5.62 -29.92 6.57
C PHE A 426 -4.16 -30.38 6.73
N GLN A 427 -3.23 -29.46 6.93
CA GLN A 427 -1.82 -29.80 7.13
C GLN A 427 -1.64 -30.81 8.28
N ARG A 428 -2.34 -30.64 9.41
CA ARG A 428 -2.33 -31.59 10.53
C ARG A 428 -2.85 -32.96 10.12
N SER A 429 -3.95 -33.02 9.37
CA SER A 429 -4.60 -34.28 8.98
C SER A 429 -3.71 -35.13 8.07
N VAL A 430 -2.77 -34.52 7.35
CA VAL A 430 -1.83 -35.20 6.42
C VAL A 430 -0.38 -35.22 6.90
N GLY A 431 -0.12 -34.87 8.18
CA GLY A 431 1.21 -34.91 8.78
C GLY A 431 2.17 -33.84 8.26
N MET A 432 1.69 -32.74 7.68
CA MET A 432 2.48 -31.58 7.31
C MET A 432 2.65 -30.63 8.51
N ILE A 433 3.69 -29.80 8.49
CA ILE A 433 3.83 -28.69 9.44
C ILE A 433 2.61 -27.76 9.31
N PRO A 434 1.84 -27.53 10.40
CA PRO A 434 0.62 -26.74 10.34
C PRO A 434 0.88 -25.23 10.43
N ASP A 435 1.70 -24.70 9.51
CA ASP A 435 2.12 -23.29 9.47
C ASP A 435 1.08 -22.35 8.87
N GLY A 436 0.11 -22.89 8.14
CA GLY A 436 -0.95 -22.12 7.50
C GLY A 436 -0.55 -21.46 6.18
N TYR A 437 0.63 -21.78 5.65
CA TYR A 437 1.12 -21.19 4.40
C TYR A 437 0.48 -21.86 3.18
N ALA A 438 -0.07 -21.04 2.28
CA ALA A 438 -0.72 -21.47 1.05
C ALA A 438 0.33 -21.68 -0.06
N SER A 439 1.05 -22.80 -0.02
CA SER A 439 2.08 -23.17 -0.98
C SER A 439 1.54 -23.96 -2.17
N LEU A 440 2.33 -24.01 -3.26
CA LEU A 440 2.04 -24.90 -4.39
C LEU A 440 2.02 -26.37 -3.93
N LYS A 441 2.98 -26.79 -3.11
CA LYS A 441 3.06 -28.14 -2.54
C LYS A 441 1.79 -28.53 -1.77
N LEU A 442 1.20 -27.56 -1.04
CA LEU A 442 -0.07 -27.78 -0.35
C LEU A 442 -1.22 -27.99 -1.35
N LEU A 443 -1.27 -27.18 -2.42
CA LEU A 443 -2.29 -27.32 -3.45
C LEU A 443 -2.21 -28.70 -4.14
N GLU A 444 -1.02 -29.13 -4.53
CA GLU A 444 -0.76 -30.46 -5.11
C GLU A 444 -1.16 -31.60 -4.17
N ARG A 445 -1.01 -31.41 -2.85
CA ARG A 445 -1.42 -32.44 -1.87
C ARG A 445 -2.92 -32.51 -1.68
N LEU A 446 -3.65 -31.47 -2.01
CA LEU A 446 -5.12 -31.41 -1.98
C LEU A 446 -5.78 -31.99 -3.24
N GLU A 447 -5.06 -32.12 -4.35
CA GLU A 447 -5.48 -32.73 -5.60
C GLU A 447 -5.41 -34.25 -5.57
#